data_65045e06153e667d67240f85848c6ad5
#
_entry.id   65045e06153e667d67240f85848c6ad5
#
_cell.length_a   1.000
_cell.length_b   1.000
_cell.length_c   1.000
_cell.angle_alpha   90.00
_cell.angle_beta   90.00
_cell.angle_gamma   90.00
#
_symmetry.space_group_name_H-M   'P 1'
#
loop_
_entity.id
_entity.type
_entity.pdbx_description
1 polymer ?
#
loop_
_entity_poly.entity_id
_entity_poly.type
_entity_poly.pdbx_seq_one_letter_code
_entity_poly.pdbx_strand_id
1 'polypeptide(L)'
;MIRISRANRREFLKQLGSAGLVLSCPVRIFAQDSLPTRAIPGTTENLPVIGLGSTKPVLEIPTNGPEAVAKVIQMLLAHGGRVVDTSPRNEEIDREFGHILQEPQLQNQIFLATKINTPDLETGVAQMRQTQRLFGRRTMDLVQIESLRGLEGHWRNLRQWKDTGEARYIGVTVSNCSNHERLEAFMKREPLDFIHVNYSVMESLAEERLLPLAQDRGMGVLVNRPL
;
A
#
# COMPACT_ATOMS: atom_id res chain seq x y z
N MET A 1 11.38 -53.00 16.36
CA MET A 1 9.95 -53.02 16.02
C MET A 1 9.18 -52.41 17.17
N ILE A 2 8.96 -51.08 17.13
CA ILE A 2 8.31 -50.32 18.23
C ILE A 2 6.82 -50.21 17.87
N ARG A 3 5.97 -50.84 18.68
CA ARG A 3 4.51 -50.73 18.56
C ARG A 3 4.06 -49.39 19.11
N ILE A 4 3.55 -48.51 18.24
CA ILE A 4 2.86 -47.28 18.63
C ILE A 4 1.41 -47.67 19.01
N SER A 5 1.10 -47.60 20.31
CA SER A 5 -0.24 -47.75 20.85
C SER A 5 -1.13 -46.57 20.47
N ARG A 6 -2.26 -46.81 19.82
CA ARG A 6 -3.27 -45.78 19.55
C ARG A 6 -3.95 -45.40 20.87
N ALA A 7 -3.61 -44.25 21.39
CA ALA A 7 -4.33 -43.66 22.52
C ALA A 7 -5.78 -43.36 22.14
N ASN A 8 -6.72 -43.92 22.91
CA ASN A 8 -8.15 -43.77 22.66
C ASN A 8 -8.61 -42.40 23.17
N ARG A 9 -9.41 -41.66 22.37
CA ARG A 9 -9.95 -40.32 22.71
C ARG A 9 -10.52 -40.22 24.12
N ARG A 10 -11.06 -41.32 24.65
CA ARG A 10 -11.67 -41.40 25.97
C ARG A 10 -10.63 -41.37 27.10
N GLU A 11 -9.43 -41.90 26.89
CA GLU A 11 -8.33 -41.85 27.88
C GLU A 11 -7.64 -40.49 27.89
N PHE A 12 -7.52 -39.84 26.73
CA PHE A 12 -7.02 -38.47 26.63
C PHE A 12 -7.88 -37.47 27.41
N LEU A 13 -9.22 -37.60 27.31
CA LEU A 13 -10.18 -36.78 28.05
C LEU A 13 -10.19 -37.06 29.57
N LYS A 14 -9.86 -38.28 29.99
CA LYS A 14 -9.76 -38.64 31.43
C LYS A 14 -8.47 -38.07 32.06
N GLN A 15 -7.39 -37.97 31.30
CA GLN A 15 -6.14 -37.37 31.78
C GLN A 15 -6.19 -35.84 31.87
N LEU A 16 -7.08 -35.19 31.12
CA LEU A 16 -7.36 -33.77 31.27
C LEU A 16 -8.23 -33.41 32.47
N GLY A 17 -8.97 -34.37 33.00
CA GLY A 17 -9.90 -34.17 34.14
C GLY A 17 -9.27 -34.25 35.53
N SER A 18 -8.01 -34.68 35.68
CA SER A 18 -7.36 -34.87 36.99
C SER A 18 -6.28 -33.84 37.33
N ALA A 19 -6.04 -32.85 36.46
CA ALA A 19 -5.19 -31.69 36.76
C ALA A 19 -6.09 -30.46 36.98
N GLY A 20 -6.88 -30.49 38.05
CA GLY A 20 -7.65 -29.34 38.54
C GLY A 20 -6.79 -28.31 39.23
N LEU A 21 -5.86 -27.71 38.48
CA LEU A 21 -5.26 -26.42 38.81
C LEU A 21 -5.54 -25.53 37.61
N VAL A 22 -6.73 -24.95 37.59
CA VAL A 22 -7.00 -23.77 36.78
C VAL A 22 -6.11 -22.65 37.35
N LEU A 23 -4.88 -22.59 36.87
CA LEU A 23 -4.17 -21.32 36.82
C LEU A 23 -5.04 -20.42 35.93
N SER A 24 -5.86 -19.58 36.56
CA SER A 24 -6.48 -18.44 35.92
C SER A 24 -5.37 -17.43 35.56
N CYS A 25 -4.50 -17.81 34.62
CA CYS A 25 -3.82 -16.83 33.83
C CYS A 25 -4.92 -16.10 33.07
N PRO A 26 -5.16 -14.79 33.31
CA PRO A 26 -5.92 -14.02 32.36
C PRO A 26 -5.16 -14.13 31.04
N VAL A 27 -5.65 -14.96 30.14
CA VAL A 27 -5.30 -14.82 28.73
C VAL A 27 -5.78 -13.42 28.38
N ARG A 28 -4.92 -12.44 28.57
CA ARG A 28 -5.09 -11.15 27.93
C ARG A 28 -5.01 -11.49 26.44
N ILE A 29 -6.15 -11.73 25.84
CA ILE A 29 -6.30 -11.54 24.41
C ILE A 29 -6.01 -10.06 24.27
N PHE A 30 -4.74 -9.72 24.03
CA PHE A 30 -4.41 -8.44 23.47
C PHE A 30 -5.07 -8.47 22.10
N ALA A 31 -6.29 -7.96 22.01
CA ALA A 31 -6.78 -7.47 20.77
C ALA A 31 -5.71 -6.45 20.35
N GLN A 32 -4.93 -6.81 19.35
CA GLN A 32 -3.94 -5.92 18.80
C GLN A 32 -4.77 -4.89 18.04
N ASP A 33 -5.06 -3.76 18.68
CA ASP A 33 -5.88 -2.68 18.13
C ASP A 33 -5.21 -2.01 16.91
N SER A 34 -4.01 -2.45 16.55
CA SER A 34 -3.25 -1.92 15.42
C SER A 34 -2.99 -2.99 14.34
N LEU A 35 -3.11 -2.57 13.10
CA LEU A 35 -2.76 -3.40 11.94
C LEU A 35 -1.29 -3.85 11.98
N PRO A 36 -0.97 -5.07 11.54
CA PRO A 36 0.42 -5.48 11.33
C PRO A 36 1.14 -4.49 10.42
N THR A 37 2.43 -4.29 10.66
CA THR A 37 3.27 -3.39 9.86
C THR A 37 4.41 -4.14 9.19
N ARG A 38 4.95 -3.55 8.11
CA ARG A 38 6.15 -4.00 7.40
C ARG A 38 7.11 -2.83 7.24
N ALA A 39 8.39 -3.07 7.44
CA ALA A 39 9.42 -2.08 7.19
C ALA A 39 9.49 -1.75 5.68
N ILE A 40 9.64 -0.48 5.36
CA ILE A 40 10.07 -0.07 4.02
C ILE A 40 11.53 -0.47 3.89
N PRO A 41 11.91 -1.31 2.91
CA PRO A 41 13.28 -1.79 2.79
C PRO A 41 14.31 -0.64 2.77
N GLY A 42 15.43 -0.83 3.45
CA GLY A 42 16.49 0.18 3.54
C GLY A 42 16.19 1.38 4.45
N THR A 43 15.07 1.37 5.20
CA THR A 43 14.67 2.46 6.10
C THR A 43 14.26 1.95 7.48
N THR A 44 14.06 2.87 8.42
CA THR A 44 13.47 2.58 9.75
C THR A 44 11.95 2.76 9.78
N GLU A 45 11.36 3.20 8.65
CA GLU A 45 9.93 3.47 8.56
C GLU A 45 9.14 2.17 8.32
N ASN A 46 8.04 2.01 9.06
CA ASN A 46 7.12 0.89 8.91
C ASN A 46 5.78 1.38 8.33
N LEU A 47 5.22 0.62 7.40
CA LEU A 47 3.87 0.85 6.88
C LEU A 47 2.93 -0.26 7.33
N PRO A 48 1.68 0.07 7.67
CA PRO A 48 0.64 -0.93 7.91
C PRO A 48 0.36 -1.71 6.63
N VAL A 49 0.06 -3.01 6.79
CA VAL A 49 -0.14 -3.92 5.65
C VAL A 49 -1.44 -3.68 4.88
N ILE A 50 -2.34 -2.85 5.41
CA ILE A 50 -3.58 -2.46 4.75
C ILE A 50 -3.56 -0.97 4.47
N GLY A 51 -3.91 -0.60 3.24
CA GLY A 51 -4.08 0.77 2.79
C GLY A 51 -5.41 0.96 2.06
N LEU A 52 -5.83 2.20 1.91
CA LEU A 52 -6.99 2.58 1.12
C LEU A 52 -6.56 2.85 -0.32
N GLY A 53 -7.07 2.06 -1.27
CA GLY A 53 -7.07 2.39 -2.68
C GLY A 53 -8.27 3.29 -2.99
N SER A 54 -8.02 4.52 -3.37
CA SER A 54 -9.03 5.58 -3.42
C SER A 54 -9.73 5.76 -4.76
N THR A 55 -9.68 4.80 -5.66
CA THR A 55 -10.16 5.02 -7.03
C THR A 55 -11.67 5.25 -7.08
N LYS A 56 -12.48 4.24 -6.74
CA LYS A 56 -13.94 4.33 -6.90
C LYS A 56 -14.60 5.28 -5.89
N PRO A 57 -14.32 5.20 -4.58
CA PRO A 57 -14.95 6.09 -3.62
C PRO A 57 -14.70 7.57 -3.89
N VAL A 58 -13.48 7.92 -4.32
CA VAL A 58 -13.13 9.31 -4.63
C VAL A 58 -13.80 9.80 -5.92
N LEU A 59 -14.00 8.93 -6.93
CA LEU A 59 -14.75 9.28 -8.13
C LEU A 59 -16.22 9.61 -7.86
N GLU A 60 -16.77 9.09 -6.78
CA GLU A 60 -18.16 9.29 -6.38
C GLU A 60 -18.39 10.55 -5.51
N ILE A 61 -17.33 11.27 -5.11
CA ILE A 61 -17.44 12.49 -4.30
C ILE A 61 -18.41 13.53 -4.89
N PRO A 62 -18.39 13.84 -6.20
CA PRO A 62 -19.34 14.82 -6.76
C PRO A 62 -20.81 14.42 -6.61
N THR A 63 -21.10 13.12 -6.52
CA THR A 63 -22.46 12.59 -6.40
C THR A 63 -22.87 12.35 -4.96
N ASN A 64 -21.93 11.83 -4.13
CA ASN A 64 -22.22 11.32 -2.79
C ASN A 64 -21.68 12.22 -1.66
N GLY A 65 -20.99 13.30 -2.02
CA GLY A 65 -20.28 14.15 -1.04
C GLY A 65 -18.96 13.55 -0.55
N PRO A 66 -18.11 14.36 0.12
CA PRO A 66 -16.81 13.94 0.63
C PRO A 66 -16.88 13.17 1.95
N GLU A 67 -18.01 13.24 2.70
CA GLU A 67 -18.12 12.75 4.07
C GLU A 67 -17.90 11.24 4.19
N ALA A 68 -18.38 10.47 3.21
CA ALA A 68 -18.19 9.02 3.20
C ALA A 68 -16.70 8.65 3.06
N VAL A 69 -15.97 9.35 2.21
CA VAL A 69 -14.52 9.14 2.01
C VAL A 69 -13.74 9.59 3.25
N ALA A 70 -14.07 10.76 3.81
CA ALA A 70 -13.45 11.26 5.03
C ALA A 70 -13.62 10.27 6.19
N LYS A 71 -14.83 9.73 6.37
CA LYS A 71 -15.12 8.73 7.40
C LYS A 71 -14.31 7.43 7.20
N VAL A 72 -14.15 6.95 5.98
CA VAL A 72 -13.33 5.76 5.70
C VAL A 72 -11.87 6.01 6.05
N ILE A 73 -11.30 7.17 5.70
CA ILE A 73 -9.93 7.53 6.06
C ILE A 73 -9.78 7.64 7.59
N GLN A 74 -10.70 8.28 8.28
CA GLN A 74 -10.71 8.37 9.74
C GLN A 74 -10.74 6.98 10.39
N MET A 75 -11.60 6.07 9.89
CA MET A 75 -11.66 4.69 10.37
C MET A 75 -10.35 3.93 10.08
N LEU A 76 -9.75 4.11 8.90
CA LEU A 76 -8.44 3.53 8.57
C LEU A 76 -7.39 3.94 9.61
N LEU A 77 -7.29 5.24 9.91
CA LEU A 77 -6.35 5.78 10.90
C LEU A 77 -6.65 5.28 12.32
N ALA A 78 -7.92 5.24 12.72
CA ALA A 78 -8.34 4.76 14.05
C ALA A 78 -7.92 3.30 14.29
N HIS A 79 -7.78 2.49 13.25
CA HIS A 79 -7.32 1.11 13.32
C HIS A 79 -5.83 0.93 12.97
N GLY A 80 -5.05 2.01 12.94
CA GLY A 80 -3.61 1.98 12.72
C GLY A 80 -3.19 1.91 11.26
N GLY A 81 -4.13 1.99 10.31
CA GLY A 81 -3.82 2.15 8.88
C GLY A 81 -3.43 3.60 8.59
N ARG A 82 -2.58 3.81 7.55
CA ARG A 82 -2.21 5.18 7.16
C ARG A 82 -1.89 5.35 5.67
N VAL A 83 -1.85 4.26 4.92
CA VAL A 83 -1.54 4.32 3.48
C VAL A 83 -2.79 4.67 2.70
N VAL A 84 -2.71 5.74 1.90
CA VAL A 84 -3.75 6.14 0.96
C VAL A 84 -3.13 6.23 -0.42
N ASP A 85 -3.58 5.37 -1.34
CA ASP A 85 -3.10 5.35 -2.73
C ASP A 85 -4.14 6.01 -3.64
N THR A 86 -3.72 6.98 -4.42
CA THR A 86 -4.57 7.73 -5.34
C THR A 86 -3.92 7.89 -6.72
N SER A 87 -4.62 8.51 -7.64
CA SER A 87 -4.16 8.89 -8.98
C SER A 87 -4.81 10.20 -9.39
N PRO A 88 -4.15 11.08 -10.14
CA PRO A 88 -4.75 12.32 -10.62
C PRO A 88 -6.05 12.09 -11.40
N ARG A 89 -7.05 12.93 -11.14
CA ARG A 89 -8.36 12.96 -11.77
C ARG A 89 -8.63 14.33 -12.36
N ASN A 90 -9.90 14.68 -12.54
CA ASN A 90 -10.25 16.06 -12.84
C ASN A 90 -10.04 16.95 -11.61
N GLU A 91 -9.87 18.25 -11.84
CA GLU A 91 -9.53 19.21 -10.79
C GLU A 91 -10.60 19.33 -9.70
N GLU A 92 -11.86 19.17 -10.02
CA GLU A 92 -12.97 19.24 -9.07
C GLU A 92 -12.86 18.10 -8.02
N ILE A 93 -12.75 16.86 -8.50
CA ILE A 93 -12.62 15.69 -7.65
C ILE A 93 -11.34 15.77 -6.79
N ASP A 94 -10.21 16.12 -7.40
CA ASP A 94 -8.94 16.20 -6.69
C ASP A 94 -8.93 17.35 -5.66
N ARG A 95 -9.66 18.44 -5.90
CA ARG A 95 -9.83 19.54 -4.93
C ARG A 95 -10.61 19.06 -3.70
N GLU A 96 -11.76 18.45 -3.91
CA GLU A 96 -12.58 17.94 -2.81
C GLU A 96 -11.84 16.86 -2.01
N PHE A 97 -11.17 15.94 -2.69
CA PHE A 97 -10.34 14.95 -2.02
C PHE A 97 -9.16 15.59 -1.27
N GLY A 98 -8.57 16.62 -1.86
CA GLY A 98 -7.51 17.42 -1.23
C GLY A 98 -7.97 18.11 0.05
N HIS A 99 -9.19 18.63 0.09
CA HIS A 99 -9.76 19.22 1.32
C HIS A 99 -9.82 18.19 2.44
N ILE A 100 -10.25 16.96 2.16
CA ILE A 100 -10.24 15.86 3.16
C ILE A 100 -8.81 15.62 3.67
N LEU A 101 -7.84 15.50 2.76
CA LEU A 101 -6.46 15.18 3.12
C LEU A 101 -5.76 16.31 3.92
N GLN A 102 -6.28 17.55 3.84
CA GLN A 102 -5.77 18.71 4.57
C GLN A 102 -6.40 18.90 5.94
N GLU A 103 -7.41 18.11 6.30
CA GLU A 103 -7.96 18.15 7.65
C GLU A 103 -6.83 17.96 8.70
N PRO A 104 -6.72 18.84 9.73
CA PRO A 104 -5.59 18.83 10.67
C PRO A 104 -5.35 17.47 11.35
N GLN A 105 -6.42 16.70 11.58
CA GLN A 105 -6.36 15.36 12.17
C GLN A 105 -5.89 14.29 11.19
N LEU A 106 -5.84 14.56 9.88
CA LEU A 106 -5.47 13.58 8.85
C LEU A 106 -4.11 13.89 8.21
N GLN A 107 -3.82 15.17 8.00
CA GLN A 107 -2.73 15.66 7.15
C GLN A 107 -1.37 15.03 7.45
N ASN A 108 -1.00 14.90 8.73
CA ASN A 108 0.30 14.41 9.16
C ASN A 108 0.35 12.91 9.47
N GLN A 109 -0.79 12.23 9.36
CA GLN A 109 -0.88 10.81 9.68
C GLN A 109 -0.89 9.91 8.43
N ILE A 110 -1.21 10.48 7.26
CA ILE A 110 -1.37 9.76 6.01
C ILE A 110 -0.04 9.63 5.27
N PHE A 111 0.34 8.41 4.93
CA PHE A 111 1.32 8.12 3.88
C PHE A 111 0.59 8.14 2.54
N LEU A 112 0.84 9.17 1.75
CA LEU A 112 0.12 9.41 0.50
C LEU A 112 0.94 8.92 -0.70
N ALA A 113 0.41 7.92 -1.40
CA ALA A 113 0.90 7.46 -2.68
C ALA A 113 0.09 8.09 -3.81
N THR A 114 0.76 8.70 -4.77
CA THR A 114 0.14 9.28 -5.97
C THR A 114 0.79 8.76 -7.24
N LYS A 115 0.28 9.16 -8.40
CA LYS A 115 0.74 8.65 -9.70
C LYS A 115 0.91 9.76 -10.72
N ILE A 116 1.73 9.49 -11.73
CA ILE A 116 1.74 10.19 -13.02
C ILE A 116 1.05 9.23 -13.99
N ASN A 117 -0.09 9.63 -14.54
CA ASN A 117 -0.95 8.73 -15.31
C ASN A 117 -1.06 9.10 -16.81
N THR A 118 -0.14 9.89 -17.32
CA THR A 118 -0.03 10.31 -18.72
C THR A 118 1.30 9.86 -19.33
N PRO A 119 1.40 9.60 -20.63
CA PRO A 119 2.68 9.41 -21.30
C PRO A 119 3.41 10.72 -21.63
N ASP A 120 2.69 11.84 -21.64
CA ASP A 120 3.23 13.16 -21.98
C ASP A 120 3.98 13.76 -20.79
N LEU A 121 5.22 14.20 -21.01
CA LEU A 121 6.12 14.63 -19.94
C LEU A 121 5.71 15.96 -19.31
N GLU A 122 5.27 16.93 -20.12
CA GLU A 122 4.85 18.25 -19.61
C GLU A 122 3.58 18.13 -18.79
N THR A 123 2.60 17.36 -19.32
CA THR A 123 1.38 17.03 -18.58
C THR A 123 1.69 16.30 -17.29
N GLY A 124 2.64 15.38 -17.28
CA GLY A 124 3.04 14.67 -16.08
C GLY A 124 3.63 15.58 -15.01
N VAL A 125 4.47 16.52 -15.39
CA VAL A 125 4.97 17.56 -14.48
C VAL A 125 3.84 18.45 -13.97
N ALA A 126 2.92 18.85 -14.84
CA ALA A 126 1.75 19.64 -14.45
C ALA A 126 0.85 18.87 -13.46
N GLN A 127 0.64 17.57 -13.66
CA GLN A 127 -0.10 16.69 -12.72
C GLN A 127 0.56 16.70 -11.34
N MET A 128 1.88 16.55 -11.25
CA MET A 128 2.58 16.58 -9.97
C MET A 128 2.38 17.93 -9.27
N ARG A 129 2.53 19.06 -9.97
CA ARG A 129 2.34 20.40 -9.41
C ARG A 129 0.89 20.64 -8.97
N GLN A 130 -0.07 20.16 -9.74
CA GLN A 130 -1.48 20.23 -9.38
C GLN A 130 -1.79 19.41 -8.12
N THR A 131 -1.29 18.18 -8.07
CA THR A 131 -1.47 17.29 -6.90
C THR A 131 -0.88 17.92 -5.65
N GLN A 132 0.35 18.45 -5.70
CA GLN A 132 0.99 19.16 -4.58
C GLN A 132 0.12 20.31 -4.09
N ARG A 133 -0.38 21.15 -5.01
CA ARG A 133 -1.21 22.30 -4.69
C ARG A 133 -2.56 21.92 -4.10
N LEU A 134 -3.28 20.99 -4.74
CA LEU A 134 -4.63 20.61 -4.33
C LEU A 134 -4.62 19.80 -3.02
N PHE A 135 -3.59 19.02 -2.77
CA PHE A 135 -3.48 18.21 -1.55
C PHE A 135 -2.72 18.93 -0.41
N GLY A 136 -2.30 20.18 -0.65
CA GLY A 136 -1.60 20.98 0.36
C GLY A 136 -0.27 20.39 0.81
N ARG A 137 0.41 19.64 -0.07
CA ARG A 137 1.67 18.94 0.25
C ARG A 137 2.80 19.36 -0.70
N ARG A 138 3.88 19.87 -0.15
CA ARG A 138 5.10 20.14 -0.91
C ARG A 138 5.85 18.85 -1.27
N THR A 139 5.90 17.91 -0.34
CA THR A 139 6.55 16.61 -0.49
C THR A 139 5.51 15.50 -0.52
N MET A 140 5.53 14.66 -1.54
CA MET A 140 4.73 13.44 -1.62
C MET A 140 5.46 12.27 -0.96
N ASP A 141 4.74 11.38 -0.29
CA ASP A 141 5.38 10.22 0.31
C ASP A 141 5.83 9.24 -0.77
N LEU A 142 4.97 8.90 -1.73
CA LEU A 142 5.33 8.03 -2.85
C LEU A 142 4.73 8.57 -4.16
N VAL A 143 5.58 8.72 -5.17
CA VAL A 143 5.16 9.06 -6.55
C VAL A 143 5.46 7.88 -7.47
N GLN A 144 4.47 7.46 -8.26
CA GLN A 144 4.56 6.27 -9.12
C GLN A 144 4.22 6.60 -10.58
N ILE A 145 4.86 5.92 -11.53
CA ILE A 145 4.45 5.97 -12.94
C ILE A 145 3.36 4.91 -13.15
N GLU A 146 2.16 5.36 -13.56
CA GLU A 146 1.03 4.47 -13.76
C GLU A 146 1.14 3.67 -15.06
N SER A 147 1.01 2.35 -14.96
CA SER A 147 0.98 1.43 -16.11
C SER A 147 2.17 1.58 -17.06
N LEU A 148 3.33 2.00 -16.53
CA LEU A 148 4.57 2.22 -17.29
C LEU A 148 4.43 3.24 -18.44
N ARG A 149 3.47 4.18 -18.35
CA ARG A 149 3.23 5.23 -19.36
C ARG A 149 4.36 6.25 -19.33
N GLY A 150 4.97 6.53 -20.50
CA GLY A 150 6.07 7.48 -20.58
C GLY A 150 7.28 7.13 -19.70
N LEU A 151 7.47 5.83 -19.42
CA LEU A 151 8.35 5.28 -18.37
C LEU A 151 9.72 5.97 -18.29
N GLU A 152 10.46 6.00 -19.39
CA GLU A 152 11.85 6.49 -19.39
C GLU A 152 11.96 8.00 -19.11
N GLY A 153 11.00 8.78 -19.61
CA GLY A 153 10.96 10.22 -19.41
C GLY A 153 10.53 10.58 -17.99
N HIS A 154 9.42 9.99 -17.53
CA HIS A 154 8.92 10.24 -16.18
C HIS A 154 9.86 9.70 -15.11
N TRP A 155 10.59 8.60 -15.38
CA TRP A 155 11.56 8.09 -14.42
C TRP A 155 12.65 9.11 -14.10
N ARG A 156 13.12 9.86 -15.10
CA ARG A 156 14.06 10.96 -14.87
C ARG A 156 13.47 12.05 -13.99
N ASN A 157 12.20 12.41 -14.23
CA ASN A 157 11.48 13.38 -13.40
C ASN A 157 11.30 12.89 -11.96
N LEU A 158 10.91 11.62 -11.77
CA LEU A 158 10.74 11.03 -10.44
C LEU A 158 12.07 11.05 -9.65
N ARG A 159 13.16 10.65 -10.28
CA ARG A 159 14.49 10.72 -9.66
C ARG A 159 14.85 12.14 -9.24
N GLN A 160 14.64 13.11 -10.13
CA GLN A 160 14.87 14.52 -9.79
C GLN A 160 14.02 14.96 -8.60
N TRP A 161 12.74 14.62 -8.56
CA TRP A 161 11.86 14.97 -7.44
C TRP A 161 12.28 14.29 -6.12
N LYS A 162 12.82 13.09 -6.20
CA LYS A 162 13.41 12.44 -5.03
C LYS A 162 14.67 13.18 -4.57
N ASP A 163 15.57 13.53 -5.47
CA ASP A 163 16.82 14.25 -5.17
C ASP A 163 16.54 15.65 -4.59
N THR A 164 15.47 16.32 -5.02
CA THR A 164 15.06 17.65 -4.52
C THR A 164 14.14 17.58 -3.29
N GLY A 165 13.78 16.39 -2.82
CA GLY A 165 12.90 16.20 -1.66
C GLY A 165 11.42 16.47 -1.93
N GLU A 166 11.01 16.55 -3.20
CA GLU A 166 9.60 16.66 -3.59
C GLU A 166 8.85 15.31 -3.55
N ALA A 167 9.59 14.21 -3.62
CA ALA A 167 9.11 12.85 -3.37
C ALA A 167 10.05 12.15 -2.38
N ARG A 168 9.49 11.47 -1.36
CA ARG A 168 10.30 10.66 -0.44
C ARG A 168 10.69 9.33 -1.06
N TYR A 169 9.72 8.71 -1.71
CA TYR A 169 9.86 7.43 -2.41
C TYR A 169 9.34 7.54 -3.83
N ILE A 170 9.94 6.76 -4.73
CA ILE A 170 9.54 6.68 -6.13
C ILE A 170 9.35 5.25 -6.57
N GLY A 171 8.45 5.03 -7.53
CA GLY A 171 8.14 3.69 -7.99
C GLY A 171 7.35 3.64 -9.28
N VAL A 172 6.87 2.47 -9.59
CA VAL A 172 6.04 2.21 -10.77
C VAL A 172 4.88 1.28 -10.42
N THR A 173 3.77 1.39 -11.15
CA THR A 173 2.62 0.53 -10.93
C THR A 173 2.14 -0.14 -12.21
N VAL A 174 1.71 -1.39 -12.08
CA VAL A 174 0.98 -2.14 -13.10
C VAL A 174 -0.26 -2.77 -12.46
N SER A 175 -1.32 -2.94 -13.25
CA SER A 175 -2.59 -3.49 -12.79
C SER A 175 -3.04 -4.73 -13.56
N ASN A 176 -2.15 -5.29 -14.40
CA ASN A 176 -2.39 -6.52 -15.13
C ASN A 176 -1.06 -7.23 -15.45
N CYS A 177 -1.13 -8.54 -15.65
CA CYS A 177 0.03 -9.39 -15.87
C CYS A 177 0.74 -9.14 -17.22
N SER A 178 0.09 -8.53 -18.21
CA SER A 178 0.70 -8.25 -19.52
C SER A 178 1.90 -7.29 -19.45
N ASN A 179 2.00 -6.52 -18.38
CA ASN A 179 3.11 -5.60 -18.14
C ASN A 179 4.22 -6.18 -17.25
N HIS A 180 4.09 -7.41 -16.74
CA HIS A 180 5.04 -7.97 -15.78
C HIS A 180 6.45 -8.11 -16.36
N GLU A 181 6.58 -8.58 -17.59
CA GLU A 181 7.90 -8.71 -18.24
C GLU A 181 8.60 -7.36 -18.39
N ARG A 182 7.87 -6.35 -18.85
CA ARG A 182 8.40 -4.98 -19.00
C ARG A 182 8.77 -4.37 -17.64
N LEU A 183 7.94 -4.60 -16.63
CA LEU A 183 8.21 -4.16 -15.25
C LEU A 183 9.47 -4.83 -14.73
N GLU A 184 9.60 -6.14 -14.88
CA GLU A 184 10.77 -6.89 -14.44
C GLU A 184 12.07 -6.38 -15.07
N ALA A 185 12.06 -6.16 -16.39
CA ALA A 185 13.20 -5.59 -17.09
C ALA A 185 13.60 -4.22 -16.52
N PHE A 186 12.62 -3.41 -16.17
CA PHE A 186 12.84 -2.10 -15.55
C PHE A 186 13.36 -2.24 -14.11
N MET A 187 12.78 -3.12 -13.31
CA MET A 187 13.23 -3.41 -11.94
C MET A 187 14.69 -3.87 -11.88
N LYS A 188 15.15 -4.63 -12.89
CA LYS A 188 16.56 -5.09 -12.97
C LYS A 188 17.53 -3.95 -13.24
N ARG A 189 17.10 -2.90 -13.92
CA ARG A 189 17.94 -1.80 -14.38
C ARG A 189 17.95 -0.61 -13.41
N GLU A 190 16.79 -0.27 -12.86
CA GLU A 190 16.62 0.97 -12.12
C GLU A 190 16.45 0.75 -10.61
N PRO A 191 16.90 1.71 -9.77
CA PRO A 191 16.76 1.63 -8.32
C PRO A 191 15.38 2.16 -7.87
N LEU A 192 14.35 1.31 -7.91
CA LEU A 192 13.02 1.65 -7.43
C LEU A 192 12.94 1.49 -5.91
N ASP A 193 12.23 2.41 -5.24
CA ASP A 193 11.86 2.22 -3.83
C ASP A 193 10.64 1.31 -3.69
N PHE A 194 9.69 1.42 -4.63
CA PHE A 194 8.45 0.64 -4.62
C PHE A 194 8.08 0.10 -6.00
N ILE A 195 7.47 -1.06 -5.98
CA ILE A 195 6.61 -1.55 -7.06
C ILE A 195 5.18 -1.69 -6.57
N HIS A 196 4.21 -1.47 -7.45
CA HIS A 196 2.80 -1.63 -7.15
C HIS A 196 2.18 -2.55 -8.20
N VAL A 197 1.82 -3.77 -7.82
CA VAL A 197 1.48 -4.85 -8.75
C VAL A 197 0.13 -5.46 -8.42
N ASN A 198 -0.55 -5.98 -9.46
CA ASN A 198 -1.70 -6.86 -9.27
C ASN A 198 -1.23 -8.20 -8.70
N TYR A 199 -1.86 -8.58 -7.60
CA TYR A 199 -1.58 -9.85 -6.94
C TYR A 199 -2.78 -10.26 -6.08
N SER A 200 -3.29 -11.45 -6.32
CA SER A 200 -4.40 -12.03 -5.58
C SER A 200 -4.34 -13.56 -5.64
N VAL A 201 -5.26 -14.22 -4.94
CA VAL A 201 -5.41 -15.69 -5.03
C VAL A 201 -5.68 -16.14 -6.47
N MET A 202 -6.38 -15.31 -7.28
CA MET A 202 -6.72 -15.64 -8.67
C MET A 202 -5.66 -15.17 -9.67
N GLU A 203 -4.81 -14.22 -9.30
CA GLU A 203 -3.75 -13.65 -10.15
C GLU A 203 -2.40 -13.68 -9.39
N SER A 204 -1.81 -14.88 -9.26
CA SER A 204 -0.58 -15.10 -8.47
C SER A 204 0.73 -14.97 -9.28
N LEU A 205 0.67 -14.67 -10.58
CA LEU A 205 1.84 -14.67 -11.48
C LEU A 205 3.02 -13.80 -10.97
N ALA A 206 2.75 -12.77 -10.16
CA ALA A 206 3.80 -11.94 -9.57
C ALA A 206 4.75 -12.73 -8.65
N GLU A 207 4.28 -13.84 -8.05
CA GLU A 207 5.10 -14.72 -7.19
C GLU A 207 6.28 -15.36 -7.91
N GLU A 208 6.14 -15.61 -9.21
CA GLU A 208 7.15 -16.33 -9.96
C GLU A 208 8.43 -15.51 -10.15
N ARG A 209 8.31 -14.20 -10.37
CA ARG A 209 9.45 -13.37 -10.77
C ARG A 209 9.49 -12.01 -10.07
N LEU A 210 8.38 -11.27 -9.99
CA LEU A 210 8.38 -9.87 -9.51
C LEU A 210 8.59 -9.77 -8.01
N LEU A 211 7.90 -10.57 -7.22
CA LEU A 211 8.02 -10.52 -5.76
C LEU A 211 9.39 -10.98 -5.28
N PRO A 212 9.98 -12.10 -5.78
CA PRO A 212 11.37 -12.46 -5.47
C PRO A 212 12.36 -11.37 -5.87
N LEU A 213 12.24 -10.81 -7.08
CA LEU A 213 13.12 -9.74 -7.54
C LEU A 213 12.99 -8.47 -6.67
N ALA A 214 11.78 -8.11 -6.23
CA ALA A 214 11.57 -6.98 -5.33
C ALA A 214 12.26 -7.22 -3.98
N GLN A 215 12.16 -8.43 -3.45
CA GLN A 215 12.85 -8.81 -2.22
C GLN A 215 14.37 -8.73 -2.36
N ASP A 216 14.93 -9.31 -3.42
CA ASP A 216 16.38 -9.33 -3.67
C ASP A 216 16.96 -7.92 -3.85
N ARG A 217 16.18 -7.00 -4.39
CA ARG A 217 16.59 -5.62 -4.64
C ARG A 217 16.17 -4.64 -3.56
N GLY A 218 15.54 -5.11 -2.49
CA GLY A 218 15.10 -4.26 -1.37
C GLY A 218 14.03 -3.23 -1.77
N MET A 219 13.07 -3.63 -2.61
CA MET A 219 11.96 -2.78 -3.02
C MET A 219 10.73 -3.04 -2.14
N GLY A 220 10.03 -1.99 -1.74
CA GLY A 220 8.70 -2.10 -1.13
C GLY A 220 7.66 -2.58 -2.16
N VAL A 221 6.69 -3.35 -1.70
CA VAL A 221 5.61 -3.86 -2.57
C VAL A 221 4.27 -3.35 -2.08
N LEU A 222 3.54 -2.66 -2.95
CA LEU A 222 2.12 -2.40 -2.81
C LEU A 222 1.34 -3.37 -3.71
N VAL A 223 0.24 -3.90 -3.19
CA VAL A 223 -0.61 -4.83 -3.92
C VAL A 223 -1.91 -4.13 -4.31
N ASN A 224 -2.26 -4.17 -5.59
CA ASN A 224 -3.58 -3.78 -6.07
C ASN A 224 -4.39 -5.03 -6.45
N ARG A 225 -5.72 -4.89 -6.45
CA ARG A 225 -6.67 -5.98 -6.76
C ARG A 225 -6.44 -7.24 -5.91
N PRO A 226 -6.32 -7.12 -4.58
CA PRO A 226 -6.05 -8.29 -3.73
C PRO A 226 -7.26 -9.24 -3.60
N LEU A 227 -8.47 -8.78 -4.02
CA LEU A 227 -9.75 -9.49 -3.95
C LEU A 227 -10.38 -9.62 -5.32
#